data_546dea2c590c2dcb0ea1cea40c2fe4f0
#
_entry.id   546dea2c590c2dcb0ea1cea40c2fe4f0
#
_cell.length_a   1.000
_cell.length_b   1.000
_cell.length_c   1.000
_cell.angle_alpha   90.00
_cell.angle_beta   90.00
_cell.angle_gamma   90.00
#
_symmetry.space_group_name_H-M   'P 1'
#
loop_
_entity.id
_entity.type
_entity.pdbx_description
1 polymer ?
#
loop_
_entity_poly.entity_id
_entity_poly.type
_entity_poly.pdbx_seq_one_letter_code
_entity_poly.pdbx_strand_id
1 'polypeptide(L)'
;MKITLKKPGAGFYPCAVALALSLAALVLFIRVYGIFGYTFNRWVFFMNFAACWLLVFYAVNTVLAGDSPFWASYLLVAVPFLLLLAGLAFIQPCLSPIGIYFTVHNMGDVATMEAGVPPSIAAAALYVLASVLSAAAGFFSPVGREKKGNKEEQR
;
A
#
# COMPACT_ATOMS: atom_id res chain seq x y z
N MET A 1 -15.69 -30.21 -1.94
CA MET A 1 -16.04 -28.79 -1.83
C MET A 1 -15.55 -28.10 -3.11
N LYS A 2 -16.46 -27.76 -4.06
CA LYS A 2 -16.06 -27.07 -5.30
C LYS A 2 -15.87 -25.57 -4.97
N ILE A 3 -14.64 -25.12 -4.93
CA ILE A 3 -14.32 -23.69 -4.77
C ILE A 3 -14.62 -23.03 -6.13
N THR A 4 -15.79 -22.42 -6.26
CA THR A 4 -16.12 -21.59 -7.43
C THR A 4 -15.49 -20.20 -7.21
N LEU A 5 -14.32 -19.99 -7.82
CA LEU A 5 -13.68 -18.67 -7.87
C LEU A 5 -14.61 -17.69 -8.59
N LYS A 6 -15.18 -16.74 -7.87
CA LYS A 6 -15.96 -15.64 -8.47
C LYS A 6 -15.03 -14.69 -9.21
N LYS A 7 -15.51 -14.10 -10.31
CA LYS A 7 -14.74 -13.10 -11.07
C LYS A 7 -14.43 -11.89 -10.17
N PRO A 8 -13.15 -11.43 -10.12
CA PRO A 8 -12.78 -10.28 -9.33
C PRO A 8 -13.54 -9.03 -9.80
N GLY A 9 -14.07 -8.27 -8.86
CA GLY A 9 -14.73 -6.98 -9.13
C GLY A 9 -13.72 -5.84 -9.36
N ALA A 10 -14.23 -4.68 -9.77
CA ALA A 10 -13.39 -3.51 -10.06
C ALA A 10 -12.52 -3.07 -8.86
N GLY A 11 -12.98 -3.27 -7.62
CA GLY A 11 -12.23 -2.92 -6.41
C GLY A 11 -11.03 -3.83 -6.12
N PHE A 12 -10.97 -5.02 -6.72
CA PHE A 12 -9.84 -5.93 -6.54
C PHE A 12 -8.54 -5.39 -7.14
N TYR A 13 -8.61 -4.79 -8.34
CA TYR A 13 -7.41 -4.30 -9.05
C TYR A 13 -6.67 -3.20 -8.29
N PRO A 14 -7.31 -2.10 -7.84
CA PRO A 14 -6.61 -1.08 -7.06
C PRO A 14 -6.08 -1.62 -5.72
N CYS A 15 -6.74 -2.60 -5.10
CA CYS A 15 -6.25 -3.29 -3.91
C CYS A 15 -4.95 -4.07 -4.19
N ALA A 16 -4.89 -4.82 -5.29
CA ALA A 16 -3.70 -5.56 -5.70
C ALA A 16 -2.53 -4.63 -6.04
N VAL A 17 -2.81 -3.52 -6.74
CA VAL A 17 -1.78 -2.51 -7.05
C VAL A 17 -1.29 -1.82 -5.77
N ALA A 18 -2.18 -1.46 -4.85
CA ALA A 18 -1.79 -0.88 -3.56
C ALA A 18 -0.88 -1.83 -2.76
N LEU A 19 -1.18 -3.13 -2.76
CA LEU A 19 -0.33 -4.14 -2.14
C LEU A 19 1.07 -4.19 -2.78
N ALA A 20 1.14 -4.21 -4.11
CA ALA A 20 2.42 -4.23 -4.82
C ALA A 20 3.25 -2.98 -4.53
N LEU A 21 2.63 -1.80 -4.52
CA LEU A 21 3.30 -0.53 -4.21
C LEU A 21 3.78 -0.47 -2.76
N SER A 22 3.00 -0.97 -1.80
CA SER A 22 3.39 -1.01 -0.40
C SER A 22 4.57 -1.95 -0.14
N LEU A 23 4.65 -3.09 -0.85
CA LEU A 23 5.79 -3.98 -0.81
C LEU A 23 7.04 -3.34 -1.45
N ALA A 24 6.90 -2.67 -2.59
CA ALA A 24 7.99 -1.92 -3.21
C ALA A 24 8.51 -0.80 -2.28
N ALA A 25 7.61 -0.05 -1.63
CA ALA A 25 7.98 0.96 -0.64
C ALA A 25 8.75 0.36 0.54
N LEU A 26 8.35 -0.84 1.03
CA LEU A 26 9.05 -1.54 2.10
C LEU A 26 10.47 -1.95 1.69
N VAL A 27 10.66 -2.42 0.47
CA VAL A 27 11.99 -2.77 -0.06
C VAL A 27 12.89 -1.52 -0.11
N LEU A 28 12.36 -0.40 -0.61
CA LEU A 28 13.10 0.87 -0.64
C LEU A 28 13.39 1.38 0.78
N PHE A 29 12.45 1.24 1.73
CA PHE A 29 12.68 1.57 3.13
C PHE A 29 13.89 0.82 3.70
N ILE A 30 13.97 -0.49 3.53
CA ILE A 30 15.10 -1.30 4.02
C ILE A 30 16.40 -0.85 3.37
N ARG A 31 16.39 -0.60 2.06
CA ARG A 31 17.55 -0.14 1.31
C ARG A 31 18.06 1.23 1.79
N VAL A 32 17.17 2.20 1.95
CA VAL A 32 17.49 3.57 2.38
C VAL A 32 18.07 3.57 3.79
N TYR A 33 17.48 2.81 4.70
CA TYR A 33 17.98 2.69 6.08
C TYR A 33 19.38 2.05 6.12
N GLY A 34 19.65 1.09 5.22
CA GLY A 34 20.98 0.51 5.05
C GLY A 34 22.02 1.52 4.53
N ILE A 35 21.64 2.36 3.56
CA ILE A 35 22.52 3.38 2.98
C ILE A 35 22.90 4.46 4.01
N PHE A 36 21.92 4.98 4.74
CA PHE A 36 22.16 6.02 5.73
C PHE A 36 22.61 5.50 7.11
N GLY A 37 22.69 4.18 7.30
CA GLY A 37 23.05 3.57 8.57
C GLY A 37 22.06 3.86 9.70
N TYR A 38 20.78 4.12 9.38
CA TYR A 38 19.77 4.39 10.39
C TYR A 38 19.41 3.15 11.20
N THR A 39 19.08 3.36 12.47
CA THR A 39 18.51 2.31 13.30
C THR A 39 17.15 1.91 12.75
N PHE A 40 16.92 0.60 12.60
CA PHE A 40 15.69 0.06 12.00
C PHE A 40 14.44 0.52 12.76
N ASN A 41 13.56 1.26 12.09
CA ASN A 41 12.31 1.73 12.67
C ASN A 41 11.25 0.61 12.61
N ARG A 42 11.08 -0.10 13.72
CA ARG A 42 10.13 -1.21 13.84
C ARG A 42 8.68 -0.78 13.57
N TRP A 43 8.31 0.45 13.88
CA TRP A 43 6.96 0.97 13.67
C TRP A 43 6.59 1.04 12.19
N VAL A 44 7.51 1.52 11.34
CA VAL A 44 7.30 1.53 9.88
C VAL A 44 7.04 0.13 9.37
N PHE A 45 7.86 -0.84 9.83
CA PHE A 45 7.71 -2.23 9.44
C PHE A 45 6.36 -2.81 9.86
N PHE A 46 5.98 -2.64 11.14
CA PHE A 46 4.71 -3.17 11.66
C PHE A 46 3.49 -2.55 10.99
N MET A 47 3.48 -1.23 10.79
CA MET A 47 2.36 -0.55 10.12
C MET A 47 2.21 -1.00 8.66
N ASN A 48 3.33 -1.12 7.94
CA ASN A 48 3.32 -1.61 6.57
C ASN A 48 2.86 -3.08 6.49
N PHE A 49 3.39 -3.93 7.38
CA PHE A 49 3.00 -5.34 7.44
C PHE A 49 1.52 -5.51 7.77
N ALA A 50 0.99 -4.75 8.74
CA ALA A 50 -0.43 -4.75 9.07
C ALA A 50 -1.30 -4.31 7.87
N ALA A 51 -0.89 -3.25 7.16
CA ALA A 51 -1.58 -2.80 5.95
C ALA A 51 -1.60 -3.87 4.86
N CYS A 52 -0.45 -4.50 4.58
CA CYS A 52 -0.34 -5.60 3.61
C CYS A 52 -1.22 -6.79 4.03
N TRP A 53 -1.21 -7.16 5.30
CA TRP A 53 -2.05 -8.26 5.82
C TRP A 53 -3.53 -7.97 5.63
N LEU A 54 -3.99 -6.76 5.94
CA LEU A 54 -5.38 -6.34 5.74
C LEU A 54 -5.78 -6.37 4.26
N LEU A 55 -4.90 -5.91 3.35
CA LEU A 55 -5.13 -5.96 1.91
C LEU A 55 -5.26 -7.40 1.39
N VAL A 56 -4.36 -8.29 1.81
CA VAL A 56 -4.40 -9.71 1.46
C VAL A 56 -5.67 -10.36 2.01
N PHE A 57 -5.97 -10.12 3.29
CA PHE A 57 -7.17 -10.65 3.93
C PHE A 57 -8.44 -10.20 3.21
N TYR A 58 -8.53 -8.92 2.83
CA TYR A 58 -9.63 -8.39 2.07
C TYR A 58 -9.73 -9.04 0.68
N ALA A 59 -8.62 -9.13 -0.06
CA ALA A 59 -8.58 -9.74 -1.39
C ALA A 59 -9.00 -11.22 -1.36
N VAL A 60 -8.48 -11.99 -0.39
CA VAL A 60 -8.81 -13.42 -0.24
C VAL A 60 -10.28 -13.61 0.12
N ASN A 61 -10.80 -12.84 1.08
CA ASN A 61 -12.22 -12.97 1.48
C ASN A 61 -13.16 -12.61 0.34
N THR A 62 -12.85 -11.58 -0.46
CA THR A 62 -13.70 -11.19 -1.60
C THR A 62 -13.73 -12.22 -2.71
N VAL A 63 -12.59 -12.87 -2.99
CA VAL A 63 -12.49 -13.90 -4.04
C VAL A 63 -13.09 -15.24 -3.58
N LEU A 64 -12.89 -15.64 -2.32
CA LEU A 64 -13.32 -16.94 -1.81
C LEU A 64 -14.75 -16.94 -1.26
N ALA A 65 -15.13 -15.93 -0.49
CA ALA A 65 -16.44 -15.89 0.17
C ALA A 65 -17.56 -15.35 -0.74
N GLY A 66 -17.21 -14.59 -1.76
CA GLY A 66 -18.18 -14.05 -2.72
C GLY A 66 -19.11 -12.96 -2.19
N ASP A 67 -19.18 -12.76 -0.89
CA ASP A 67 -19.83 -11.67 -0.20
C ASP A 67 -18.83 -11.10 0.79
N SER A 68 -18.38 -9.87 0.56
CA SER A 68 -17.56 -9.19 1.56
C SER A 68 -18.45 -8.90 2.78
N PRO A 69 -18.17 -9.48 3.95
CA PRO A 69 -18.91 -9.11 5.14
C PRO A 69 -18.77 -7.61 5.37
N PHE A 70 -19.85 -6.96 5.82
CA PHE A 70 -19.92 -5.51 6.02
C PHE A 70 -18.72 -4.94 6.81
N TRP A 71 -18.21 -5.68 7.80
CA TRP A 71 -17.04 -5.30 8.59
C TRP A 71 -15.72 -5.30 7.79
N ALA A 72 -15.59 -6.09 6.73
CA ALA A 72 -14.37 -6.13 5.91
C ALA A 72 -14.15 -4.81 5.16
N SER A 73 -15.22 -4.11 4.78
CA SER A 73 -15.14 -2.79 4.17
C SER A 73 -14.60 -1.74 5.14
N TYR A 74 -14.92 -1.84 6.43
CA TYR A 74 -14.35 -0.94 7.46
C TYR A 74 -12.87 -1.20 7.70
N LEU A 75 -12.43 -2.45 7.66
CA LEU A 75 -11.01 -2.77 7.79
C LEU A 75 -10.21 -2.15 6.63
N LEU A 76 -10.79 -2.08 5.43
CA LEU A 76 -10.14 -1.46 4.28
C LEU A 76 -9.90 0.05 4.49
N VAL A 77 -10.77 0.74 5.25
CA VAL A 77 -10.57 2.16 5.59
C VAL A 77 -9.34 2.38 6.46
N ALA A 78 -8.96 1.41 7.29
CA ALA A 78 -7.76 1.52 8.14
C ALA A 78 -6.46 1.46 7.31
N VAL A 79 -6.45 0.80 6.15
CA VAL A 79 -5.25 0.59 5.33
C VAL A 79 -4.60 1.90 4.89
N PRO A 80 -5.31 2.88 4.28
CA PRO A 80 -4.70 4.13 3.86
C PRO A 80 -4.08 4.91 5.03
N PHE A 81 -4.69 4.88 6.21
CA PHE A 81 -4.12 5.50 7.41
C PHE A 81 -2.84 4.82 7.85
N LEU A 82 -2.80 3.49 7.87
CA LEU A 82 -1.59 2.74 8.23
C LEU A 82 -0.45 3.01 7.25
N LEU A 83 -0.73 3.08 5.95
CA LEU A 83 0.26 3.37 4.92
C LEU A 83 0.78 4.81 5.01
N LEU A 84 -0.10 5.79 5.27
CA LEU A 84 0.31 7.18 5.48
C LEU A 84 1.17 7.33 6.74
N LEU A 85 0.78 6.70 7.84
CA LEU A 85 1.57 6.72 9.09
C LEU A 85 2.93 6.04 8.90
N ALA A 86 2.99 4.92 8.17
CA ALA A 86 4.24 4.27 7.83
C ALA A 86 5.14 5.18 6.98
N GLY A 87 4.57 5.86 5.97
CA GLY A 87 5.27 6.81 5.12
C GLY A 87 5.79 8.03 5.89
N LEU A 88 4.99 8.60 6.79
CA LEU A 88 5.40 9.71 7.65
C LEU A 88 6.52 9.30 8.62
N ALA A 89 6.39 8.15 9.27
CA ALA A 89 7.42 7.63 10.16
C ALA A 89 8.72 7.28 9.41
N PHE A 90 8.63 6.90 8.13
CA PHE A 90 9.76 6.64 7.27
C PHE A 90 10.47 7.95 6.84
N ILE A 91 9.71 8.94 6.36
CA ILE A 91 10.29 10.16 5.79
C ILE A 91 10.92 11.07 6.85
N GLN A 92 10.45 11.01 8.09
CA GLN A 92 10.90 11.88 9.17
C GLN A 92 12.43 11.90 9.33
N PRO A 93 13.16 10.78 9.46
CA PRO A 93 14.62 10.80 9.54
C PRO A 93 15.30 11.18 8.22
N CYS A 94 14.61 11.04 7.08
CA CYS A 94 15.14 11.35 5.76
C CYS A 94 15.03 12.85 5.40
N LEU A 95 14.25 13.64 6.14
CA LEU A 95 14.06 15.08 5.85
C LEU A 95 15.36 15.87 5.92
N SER A 96 16.23 15.59 6.91
CA SER A 96 17.50 16.28 7.04
C SER A 96 18.46 16.02 5.87
N PRO A 97 18.77 14.76 5.49
CA PRO A 97 19.57 14.49 4.29
C PRO A 97 18.94 15.01 3.01
N ILE A 98 17.63 14.96 2.85
CA ILE A 98 16.93 15.52 1.68
C ILE A 98 17.13 17.05 1.64
N GLY A 99 16.96 17.74 2.76
CA GLY A 99 17.19 19.18 2.86
C GLY A 99 18.63 19.56 2.52
N ILE A 100 19.62 18.85 3.05
CA ILE A 100 21.04 19.08 2.77
C ILE A 100 21.33 18.84 1.27
N TYR A 101 20.82 17.78 0.69
CA TYR A 101 21.02 17.42 -0.72
C TYR A 101 20.59 18.55 -1.67
N PHE A 102 19.47 19.22 -1.38
CA PHE A 102 18.97 20.30 -2.25
C PHE A 102 19.55 21.68 -1.94
N THR A 103 20.07 21.91 -0.72
CA THR A 103 20.55 23.25 -0.31
C THR A 103 22.06 23.40 -0.35
N VAL A 104 22.82 22.32 -0.16
CA VAL A 104 24.28 22.41 0.04
C VAL A 104 25.00 21.52 -0.96
N HIS A 105 25.57 22.15 -2.00
CA HIS A 105 26.30 21.44 -3.08
C HIS A 105 27.66 20.84 -2.67
N ASN A 106 28.18 21.15 -1.47
CA ASN A 106 29.58 20.84 -1.11
C ASN A 106 29.82 20.34 0.33
N MET A 107 28.79 19.88 1.05
CA MET A 107 28.99 19.35 2.40
C MET A 107 28.52 17.90 2.53
N GLY A 108 29.42 17.04 2.95
CA GLY A 108 29.13 15.68 3.33
C GLY A 108 29.57 14.62 2.30
N ASP A 109 29.23 13.40 2.59
CA ASP A 109 29.46 12.25 1.69
C ASP A 109 28.46 12.30 0.53
N VAL A 110 28.85 12.97 -0.56
CA VAL A 110 28.04 13.15 -1.77
C VAL A 110 27.54 11.80 -2.30
N ALA A 111 28.38 10.78 -2.26
CA ALA A 111 28.04 9.44 -2.77
C ALA A 111 26.88 8.80 -1.96
N THR A 112 26.90 8.92 -0.64
CA THR A 112 25.82 8.42 0.22
C THR A 112 24.52 9.20 0.00
N MET A 113 24.61 10.52 -0.20
CA MET A 113 23.43 11.36 -0.48
C MET A 113 22.81 11.04 -1.84
N GLU A 114 23.64 10.93 -2.88
CA GLU A 114 23.16 10.54 -4.23
C GLU A 114 22.56 9.13 -4.27
N ALA A 115 23.09 8.20 -3.48
CA ALA A 115 22.56 6.85 -3.39
C ALA A 115 21.27 6.75 -2.57
N GLY A 116 21.11 7.60 -1.53
CA GLY A 116 20.04 7.48 -0.54
C GLY A 116 18.85 8.41 -0.76
N VAL A 117 19.05 9.64 -1.24
CA VAL A 117 17.98 10.64 -1.34
C VAL A 117 16.94 10.31 -2.42
N PRO A 118 17.31 9.96 -3.67
CA PRO A 118 16.31 9.61 -4.68
C PRO A 118 15.42 8.43 -4.26
N PRO A 119 15.93 7.30 -3.75
CA PRO A 119 15.06 6.22 -3.30
C PRO A 119 14.23 6.58 -2.06
N SER A 120 14.67 7.53 -1.22
CA SER A 120 13.84 8.03 -0.11
C SER A 120 12.61 8.76 -0.62
N ILE A 121 12.77 9.63 -1.60
CA ILE A 121 11.66 10.35 -2.22
C ILE A 121 10.74 9.38 -2.95
N ALA A 122 11.31 8.42 -3.69
CA ALA A 122 10.53 7.39 -4.38
C ALA A 122 9.70 6.55 -3.40
N ALA A 123 10.28 6.12 -2.28
CA ALA A 123 9.56 5.36 -1.26
C ALA A 123 8.42 6.15 -0.64
N ALA A 124 8.63 7.43 -0.32
CA ALA A 124 7.58 8.31 0.20
C ALA A 124 6.42 8.46 -0.81
N ALA A 125 6.73 8.66 -2.09
CA ALA A 125 5.73 8.75 -3.16
C ALA A 125 4.95 7.43 -3.29
N LEU A 126 5.60 6.27 -3.19
CA LEU A 126 4.94 4.96 -3.24
C LEU A 126 3.98 4.76 -2.06
N TYR A 127 4.33 5.20 -0.84
CA TYR A 127 3.43 5.16 0.31
C TYR A 127 2.18 6.01 0.09
N VAL A 128 2.33 7.22 -0.45
CA VAL A 128 1.20 8.09 -0.78
C VAL A 128 0.32 7.47 -1.86
N LEU A 129 0.91 6.97 -2.95
CA LEU A 129 0.16 6.33 -4.03
C LEU A 129 -0.57 5.06 -3.56
N ALA A 130 0.10 4.21 -2.77
CA ALA A 130 -0.53 3.02 -2.20
C ALA A 130 -1.70 3.38 -1.27
N SER A 131 -1.57 4.45 -0.47
CA SER A 131 -2.63 4.97 0.38
C SER A 131 -3.84 5.44 -0.45
N VAL A 132 -3.62 6.26 -1.48
CA VAL A 132 -4.69 6.75 -2.36
C VAL A 132 -5.40 5.61 -3.08
N LEU A 133 -4.65 4.64 -3.62
CA LEU A 133 -5.23 3.48 -4.31
C LEU A 133 -6.00 2.56 -3.36
N SER A 134 -5.51 2.36 -2.14
CA SER A 134 -6.24 1.58 -1.13
C SER A 134 -7.54 2.27 -0.69
N ALA A 135 -7.54 3.60 -0.57
CA ALA A 135 -8.74 4.37 -0.33
C ALA A 135 -9.73 4.25 -1.50
N ALA A 136 -9.23 4.39 -2.75
CA ALA A 136 -10.05 4.24 -3.95
C ALA A 136 -10.68 2.84 -4.05
N ALA A 137 -9.97 1.78 -3.64
CA ALA A 137 -10.49 0.41 -3.62
C ALA A 137 -11.76 0.27 -2.76
N GLY A 138 -11.88 1.07 -1.70
CA GLY A 138 -13.06 1.09 -0.83
C GLY A 138 -14.33 1.62 -1.49
N PHE A 139 -14.22 2.44 -2.54
CA PHE A 139 -15.37 2.97 -3.28
C PHE A 139 -15.88 2.02 -4.37
N PHE A 140 -15.09 1.06 -4.80
CA PHE A 140 -15.47 0.11 -5.83
C PHE A 140 -15.95 -1.21 -5.22
N SER A 141 -17.00 -1.79 -5.82
CA SER A 141 -17.44 -3.12 -5.38
C SER A 141 -16.33 -4.16 -5.64
N PRO A 142 -15.91 -4.91 -4.61
CA PRO A 142 -14.86 -5.93 -4.75
C PRO A 142 -15.33 -7.14 -5.55
N VAL A 143 -16.64 -7.35 -5.62
CA VAL A 143 -17.28 -8.48 -6.34
C VAL A 143 -17.95 -7.96 -7.60
N GLY A 144 -17.64 -8.57 -8.74
CA GLY A 144 -18.34 -8.28 -9.99
C GLY A 144 -19.85 -8.54 -9.82
N ARG A 145 -20.68 -7.52 -10.06
CA ARG A 145 -22.15 -7.73 -10.11
C ARG A 145 -22.45 -8.77 -11.17
N GLU A 146 -22.87 -9.96 -10.76
CA GLU A 146 -23.61 -10.82 -11.68
C GLU A 146 -24.82 -10.01 -12.16
N LYS A 147 -24.89 -9.71 -13.46
CA LYS A 147 -26.13 -9.27 -14.09
C LYS A 147 -27.15 -10.33 -13.73
N LYS A 148 -28.11 -10.01 -12.84
CA LYS A 148 -29.36 -10.74 -12.75
C LYS A 148 -30.04 -10.61 -14.12
N GLY A 149 -29.59 -11.45 -15.06
CA GLY A 149 -30.23 -11.58 -16.35
C GLY A 149 -31.58 -12.23 -16.15
N ASN A 150 -32.62 -11.51 -16.53
CA ASN A 150 -33.92 -11.98 -17.04
C ASN A 150 -34.31 -13.42 -16.64
N LYS A 151 -34.80 -13.60 -15.44
CA LYS A 151 -35.67 -14.72 -15.09
C LYS A 151 -37.14 -14.32 -14.92
N GLU A 152 -37.54 -13.13 -15.35
CA GLU A 152 -38.94 -12.67 -15.25
C GLU A 152 -39.70 -12.67 -16.59
N GLU A 153 -39.09 -13.17 -17.68
CA GLU A 153 -39.77 -13.21 -18.98
C GLU A 153 -40.22 -14.60 -19.44
N GLN A 154 -40.29 -15.57 -18.53
CA GLN A 154 -40.90 -16.89 -18.79
C GLN A 154 -41.84 -17.30 -17.65
N ARG A 155 -42.91 -16.52 -17.45
CA ARG A 155 -44.14 -17.01 -16.81
C ARG A 155 -45.37 -16.46 -17.52
#